data_27462d922f1c60381e67ca87437c7ee1
#
_entry.id   27462d922f1c60381e67ca87437c7ee1
#
_cell.length_a   1.000
_cell.length_b   1.000
_cell.length_c   1.000
_cell.angle_alpha   90.00
_cell.angle_beta   90.00
_cell.angle_gamma   90.00
#
_symmetry.space_group_name_H-M   'P 1'
#
loop_
_entity.id
_entity.type
_entity.pdbx_description
1 polymer ?
#
loop_
_entity_poly.entity_id
_entity_poly.type
_entity_poly.pdbx_seq_one_letter_code
_entity_poly.pdbx_strand_id
1 'polypeptide(L)'
;MIGVLIILFLILVNGVFAMSEIALVSAKRMRLQQQADQGDASAAAALILVDNPSRSLSTIQIGITLIGIFMGAFGEASIVTHLAPAFEGIGLSEKTAGAAAMSLVVLGITFFSLIFGELVPKRVAMNHAEGIATFVARPMTILSKVMAPFVWVLSVVTDLVLRVLRVDSKDDQLTEEDISGILKEGATAGLFEKTEHDIVTRALSLDDQSALTIMTP
;
A
#
# COMPACT_ATOMS: atom_id res chain seq x y z
N MET A 1 -6.39 20.15 25.36
CA MET A 1 -5.23 19.24 25.46
C MET A 1 -5.54 17.80 25.01
N ILE A 2 -6.65 17.19 25.44
CA ILE A 2 -7.01 15.80 25.06
C ILE A 2 -7.12 15.64 23.53
N GLY A 3 -7.74 16.59 22.83
CA GLY A 3 -7.89 16.52 21.37
C GLY A 3 -6.57 16.50 20.60
N VAL A 4 -5.57 17.27 21.04
CA VAL A 4 -4.22 17.23 20.43
C VAL A 4 -3.56 15.86 20.63
N LEU A 5 -3.70 15.26 21.80
CA LEU A 5 -3.18 13.91 22.07
C LEU A 5 -3.86 12.85 21.20
N ILE A 6 -5.19 12.98 20.99
CA ILE A 6 -5.93 12.10 20.09
C ILE A 6 -5.42 12.25 18.66
N ILE A 7 -5.20 13.47 18.17
CA ILE A 7 -4.67 13.70 16.82
C ILE A 7 -3.26 13.12 16.66
N LEU A 8 -2.36 13.32 17.64
CA LEU A 8 -1.03 12.73 17.63
C LEU A 8 -1.09 11.20 17.61
N PHE A 9 -1.97 10.63 18.41
CA PHE A 9 -2.19 9.18 18.41
C PHE A 9 -2.71 8.70 17.04
N LEU A 10 -3.67 9.40 16.43
CA LEU A 10 -4.19 9.07 15.11
C LEU A 10 -3.12 9.18 14.02
N ILE A 11 -2.22 10.19 14.10
CA ILE A 11 -1.08 10.30 13.18
C ILE A 11 -0.15 9.08 13.31
N LEU A 12 0.14 8.63 14.52
CA LEU A 12 0.97 7.44 14.73
C LEU A 12 0.29 6.16 14.20
N VAL A 13 -1.01 6.01 14.45
CA VAL A 13 -1.79 4.88 13.92
C VAL A 13 -1.81 4.93 12.39
N ASN A 14 -1.99 6.11 11.79
CA ASN A 14 -1.88 6.28 10.33
C ASN A 14 -0.51 5.84 9.81
N GLY A 15 0.57 6.16 10.53
CA GLY A 15 1.92 5.73 10.21
C GLY A 15 2.08 4.21 10.21
N VAL A 16 1.42 3.50 11.14
CA VAL A 16 1.41 2.03 11.16
C VAL A 16 0.70 1.48 9.92
N PHE A 17 -0.44 2.06 9.52
CA PHE A 17 -1.13 1.65 8.29
C PHE A 17 -0.28 1.93 7.04
N ALA A 18 0.34 3.10 6.95
CA ALA A 18 1.21 3.46 5.84
C ALA A 18 2.46 2.57 5.74
N MET A 19 3.06 2.19 6.89
CA MET A 19 4.13 1.18 6.92
C MET A 19 3.63 -0.19 6.44
N SER A 20 2.44 -0.59 6.88
CA SER A 20 1.85 -1.89 6.51
C SER A 20 1.60 -1.98 5.01
N GLU A 21 1.10 -0.89 4.40
CA GLU A 21 0.87 -0.80 2.96
C GLU A 21 2.16 -1.10 2.17
N ILE A 22 3.21 -0.33 2.46
CA ILE A 22 4.49 -0.48 1.75
C ILE A 22 5.17 -1.81 2.09
N ALA A 23 5.11 -2.26 3.33
CA ALA A 23 5.72 -3.52 3.73
C ALA A 23 5.09 -4.71 2.98
N LEU A 24 3.77 -4.76 2.84
CA LEU A 24 3.09 -5.85 2.12
C LEU A 24 3.37 -5.83 0.61
N VAL A 25 3.53 -4.63 0.02
CA VAL A 25 3.85 -4.49 -1.42
C VAL A 25 5.32 -4.79 -1.71
N SER A 26 6.22 -4.41 -0.80
CA SER A 26 7.68 -4.49 -1.02
C SER A 26 8.32 -5.77 -0.47
N ALA A 27 7.62 -6.51 0.40
CA ALA A 27 8.14 -7.73 1.00
C ALA A 27 8.37 -8.83 -0.05
N LYS A 28 9.56 -9.42 -0.03
CA LYS A 28 9.90 -10.52 -0.94
C LYS A 28 9.21 -11.81 -0.50
N ARG A 29 8.26 -12.29 -1.29
CA ARG A 29 7.48 -13.50 -1.03
C ARG A 29 8.37 -14.69 -0.66
N MET A 30 9.47 -14.90 -1.40
CA MET A 30 10.40 -16.01 -1.13
C MET A 30 11.04 -15.94 0.26
N ARG A 31 11.37 -14.74 0.77
CA ARG A 31 11.93 -14.58 2.12
C ARG A 31 10.90 -14.89 3.20
N LEU A 32 9.66 -14.40 3.02
CA LEU A 32 8.57 -14.73 3.93
C LEU A 32 8.26 -16.22 3.94
N GLN A 33 8.30 -16.88 2.78
CA GLN A 33 8.14 -18.33 2.66
C GLN A 33 9.22 -19.08 3.44
N GLN A 34 10.49 -18.71 3.26
CA GLN A 34 11.60 -19.31 3.99
C GLN A 34 11.47 -19.17 5.52
N GLN A 35 11.00 -18.01 6.00
CA GLN A 35 10.75 -17.79 7.43
C GLN A 35 9.57 -18.64 7.93
N ALA A 36 8.51 -18.74 7.14
CA ALA A 36 7.35 -19.58 7.46
C ALA A 36 7.72 -21.08 7.53
N ASP A 37 8.55 -21.55 6.60
CA ASP A 37 9.05 -22.93 6.58
C ASP A 37 9.96 -23.24 7.79
N GLN A 38 10.60 -22.21 8.36
CA GLN A 38 11.36 -22.29 9.62
C GLN A 38 10.45 -22.25 10.86
N GLY A 39 9.13 -22.17 10.70
CA GLY A 39 8.15 -22.20 11.77
C GLY A 39 7.69 -20.82 12.29
N ASP A 40 8.02 -19.71 11.60
CA ASP A 40 7.51 -18.40 11.97
C ASP A 40 6.04 -18.24 11.54
N ALA A 41 5.14 -18.36 12.52
CA ALA A 41 3.71 -18.19 12.33
C ALA A 41 3.31 -16.76 11.88
N SER A 42 4.14 -15.75 12.18
CA SER A 42 3.90 -14.37 11.74
C SER A 42 4.25 -14.20 10.26
N ALA A 43 5.32 -14.85 9.80
CA ALA A 43 5.67 -14.89 8.38
C ALA A 43 4.61 -15.66 7.55
N ALA A 44 4.08 -16.76 8.08
CA ALA A 44 2.96 -17.47 7.44
C ALA A 44 1.70 -16.59 7.34
N ALA A 45 1.38 -15.80 8.38
CA ALA A 45 0.28 -14.85 8.33
C ALA A 45 0.54 -13.71 7.35
N ALA A 46 1.80 -13.21 7.24
CA ALA A 46 2.18 -12.19 6.27
C ALA A 46 2.03 -12.68 4.83
N LEU A 47 2.38 -13.94 4.55
CA LEU A 47 2.17 -14.57 3.23
C LEU A 47 0.70 -14.53 2.81
N ILE A 48 -0.22 -14.85 3.70
CA ILE A 48 -1.66 -14.81 3.40
C ILE A 48 -2.09 -13.39 2.95
N LEU A 49 -1.51 -12.35 3.55
CA LEU A 49 -1.81 -10.96 3.19
C LEU A 49 -1.16 -10.56 1.87
N VAL A 50 0.07 -11.00 1.62
CA VAL A 50 0.81 -10.74 0.38
C VAL A 50 0.20 -11.49 -0.81
N ASP A 51 -0.26 -12.73 -0.60
CA ASP A 51 -0.92 -13.54 -1.63
C ASP A 51 -2.35 -13.03 -1.96
N ASN A 52 -2.93 -12.14 -1.13
CA ASN A 52 -4.22 -11.51 -1.37
C ASN A 52 -4.12 -9.97 -1.34
N PRO A 53 -3.36 -9.35 -2.26
CA PRO A 53 -3.00 -7.94 -2.19
C PRO A 53 -4.22 -7.02 -2.26
N SER A 54 -5.17 -7.28 -3.16
CA SER A 54 -6.36 -6.45 -3.33
C SER A 54 -7.16 -6.31 -2.03
N ARG A 55 -7.39 -7.41 -1.32
CA ARG A 55 -8.13 -7.40 -0.04
C ARG A 55 -7.34 -6.72 1.08
N SER A 56 -6.05 -6.98 1.15
CA SER A 56 -5.17 -6.44 2.18
C SER A 56 -5.02 -4.93 2.03
N LEU A 57 -4.74 -4.46 0.81
CA LEU A 57 -4.59 -3.04 0.49
C LEU A 57 -5.91 -2.28 0.68
N SER A 58 -7.05 -2.82 0.25
CA SER A 58 -8.37 -2.20 0.49
C SER A 58 -8.65 -2.03 1.98
N THR A 59 -8.31 -3.03 2.80
CA THR A 59 -8.47 -2.95 4.27
C THR A 59 -7.63 -1.82 4.86
N ILE A 60 -6.37 -1.71 4.45
CA ILE A 60 -5.46 -0.66 4.89
C ILE A 60 -5.97 0.71 4.45
N GLN A 61 -6.41 0.84 3.19
CA GLN A 61 -6.92 2.09 2.64
C GLN A 61 -8.17 2.59 3.38
N ILE A 62 -9.09 1.68 3.75
CA ILE A 62 -10.24 2.03 4.60
C ILE A 62 -9.74 2.59 5.93
N GLY A 63 -8.75 1.94 6.55
CA GLY A 63 -8.17 2.40 7.81
C GLY A 63 -7.58 3.80 7.71
N ILE A 64 -6.75 4.07 6.71
CA ILE A 64 -6.13 5.37 6.45
C ILE A 64 -7.21 6.45 6.25
N THR A 65 -8.23 6.14 5.43
CA THR A 65 -9.32 7.07 5.15
C THR A 65 -10.14 7.41 6.42
N LEU A 66 -10.49 6.41 7.22
CA LEU A 66 -11.20 6.62 8.48
C LEU A 66 -10.38 7.48 9.46
N ILE A 67 -9.09 7.18 9.60
CA ILE A 67 -8.20 7.97 10.46
C ILE A 67 -8.15 9.43 9.98
N GLY A 68 -8.04 9.66 8.66
CA GLY A 68 -8.05 11.01 8.08
C GLY A 68 -9.32 11.79 8.42
N ILE A 69 -10.49 11.15 8.30
CA ILE A 69 -11.79 11.74 8.67
C ILE A 69 -11.82 12.09 10.17
N PHE A 70 -11.38 11.15 11.03
CA PHE A 70 -11.32 11.41 12.47
C PHE A 70 -10.35 12.54 12.82
N MET A 71 -9.17 12.61 12.21
CA MET A 71 -8.22 13.70 12.42
C MET A 71 -8.84 15.06 12.06
N GLY A 72 -9.57 15.15 10.95
CA GLY A 72 -10.30 16.36 10.55
C GLY A 72 -11.36 16.77 11.58
N ALA A 73 -12.23 15.84 11.97
CA ALA A 73 -13.31 16.08 12.93
C ALA A 73 -12.77 16.49 14.33
N PHE A 74 -11.75 15.80 14.83
CA PHE A 74 -11.13 16.16 16.11
C PHE A 74 -10.33 17.47 16.04
N GLY A 75 -9.73 17.78 14.89
CA GLY A 75 -9.04 19.04 14.64
C GLY A 75 -9.99 20.23 14.76
N GLU A 76 -11.13 20.15 14.11
CA GLU A 76 -12.17 21.17 14.20
C GLU A 76 -12.70 21.31 15.63
N ALA A 77 -13.18 20.22 16.22
CA ALA A 77 -13.83 20.23 17.52
C ALA A 77 -12.90 20.64 18.68
N SER A 78 -11.59 20.35 18.59
CA SER A 78 -10.68 20.51 19.73
C SER A 78 -9.67 21.64 19.57
N ILE A 79 -9.26 21.97 18.36
CA ILE A 79 -8.20 22.97 18.14
C ILE A 79 -8.80 24.26 17.60
N VAL A 80 -9.66 24.20 16.59
CA VAL A 80 -10.25 25.41 15.98
C VAL A 80 -11.04 26.18 17.01
N THR A 81 -11.86 25.52 17.83
CA THR A 81 -12.66 26.13 18.91
C THR A 81 -11.83 26.90 19.95
N HIS A 82 -10.59 26.49 20.17
CA HIS A 82 -9.68 27.17 21.09
C HIS A 82 -8.83 28.25 20.39
N LEU A 83 -8.58 28.08 19.10
CA LEU A 83 -7.72 28.98 18.34
C LEU A 83 -8.46 30.18 17.77
N ALA A 84 -9.73 30.03 17.39
CA ALA A 84 -10.56 31.13 16.82
C ALA A 84 -10.64 32.35 17.74
N PRO A 85 -10.88 32.23 19.07
CA PRO A 85 -10.89 33.39 19.97
C PRO A 85 -9.56 34.16 20.02
N ALA A 86 -8.42 33.49 19.81
CA ALA A 86 -7.13 34.16 19.75
C ALA A 86 -7.01 35.07 18.51
N PHE A 87 -7.58 34.65 17.38
CA PHE A 87 -7.66 35.47 16.18
C PHE A 87 -8.65 36.63 16.30
N GLU A 88 -9.74 36.47 17.04
CA GLU A 88 -10.67 37.58 17.37
C GLU A 88 -9.97 38.62 18.24
N GLY A 89 -9.13 38.20 19.19
CA GLY A 89 -8.38 39.11 20.07
C GLY A 89 -7.38 40.02 19.33
N ILE A 90 -6.98 39.69 18.09
CA ILE A 90 -6.15 40.57 17.25
C ILE A 90 -6.96 41.38 16.24
N GLY A 91 -8.30 41.41 16.38
CA GLY A 91 -9.18 42.32 15.63
C GLY A 91 -9.84 41.69 14.38
N LEU A 92 -9.75 40.37 14.17
CA LEU A 92 -10.52 39.72 13.12
C LEU A 92 -12.00 39.59 13.51
N SER A 93 -12.88 39.64 12.49
CA SER A 93 -14.29 39.31 12.73
C SER A 93 -14.45 37.83 13.05
N GLU A 94 -15.46 37.42 13.82
CA GLU A 94 -15.75 36.04 14.20
C GLU A 94 -15.66 35.07 13.01
N LYS A 95 -16.25 35.44 11.85
CA LYS A 95 -16.23 34.63 10.64
C LYS A 95 -14.83 34.47 10.05
N THR A 96 -14.04 35.53 10.01
CA THR A 96 -12.66 35.49 9.47
C THR A 96 -11.69 34.81 10.45
N ALA A 97 -11.89 34.98 11.75
CA ALA A 97 -11.13 34.29 12.80
C ALA A 97 -11.33 32.78 12.75
N GLY A 98 -12.58 32.32 12.62
CA GLY A 98 -12.90 30.90 12.46
C GLY A 98 -12.27 30.29 11.18
N ALA A 99 -12.38 30.98 10.06
CA ALA A 99 -11.78 30.55 8.81
C ALA A 99 -10.24 30.48 8.88
N ALA A 100 -9.59 31.46 9.48
CA ALA A 100 -8.14 31.50 9.68
C ALA A 100 -7.68 30.38 10.61
N ALA A 101 -8.38 30.19 11.73
CA ALA A 101 -8.09 29.10 12.66
C ALA A 101 -8.22 27.72 11.99
N MET A 102 -9.33 27.50 11.25
CA MET A 102 -9.54 26.26 10.50
C MET A 102 -8.43 26.00 9.48
N SER A 103 -8.06 27.01 8.70
CA SER A 103 -7.00 26.89 7.70
C SER A 103 -5.66 26.53 8.34
N LEU A 104 -5.29 27.18 9.46
CA LEU A 104 -4.04 26.89 10.16
C LEU A 104 -4.04 25.49 10.75
N VAL A 105 -5.16 25.04 11.34
CA VAL A 105 -5.29 23.70 11.91
C VAL A 105 -5.21 22.63 10.80
N VAL A 106 -5.90 22.81 9.69
CA VAL A 106 -5.86 21.87 8.56
C VAL A 106 -4.45 21.79 7.99
N LEU A 107 -3.78 22.92 7.76
CA LEU A 107 -2.40 22.93 7.28
C LEU A 107 -1.43 22.23 8.26
N GLY A 108 -1.59 22.50 9.55
CA GLY A 108 -0.77 21.88 10.59
C GLY A 108 -0.98 20.37 10.66
N ILE A 109 -2.23 19.90 10.74
CA ILE A 109 -2.55 18.46 10.76
C ILE A 109 -2.04 17.80 9.48
N THR A 110 -2.26 18.41 8.31
CA THR A 110 -1.79 17.86 7.04
C THR A 110 -0.26 17.72 7.03
N PHE A 111 0.46 18.77 7.45
CA PHE A 111 1.92 18.76 7.48
C PHE A 111 2.47 17.64 8.38
N PHE A 112 1.99 17.56 9.62
CA PHE A 112 2.44 16.55 10.57
C PHE A 112 2.01 15.13 10.16
N SER A 113 0.79 14.99 9.61
CA SER A 113 0.28 13.71 9.12
C SER A 113 1.07 13.22 7.91
N LEU A 114 1.43 14.08 6.96
CA LEU A 114 2.26 13.71 5.83
C LEU A 114 3.65 13.24 6.27
N ILE A 115 4.29 13.94 7.20
CA ILE A 115 5.65 13.58 7.62
C ILE A 115 5.62 12.30 8.47
N PHE A 116 4.88 12.33 9.60
CA PHE A 116 4.94 11.27 10.61
C PHE A 116 3.93 10.15 10.39
N GLY A 117 2.83 10.45 9.70
CA GLY A 117 1.79 9.48 9.37
C GLY A 117 1.96 8.81 8.00
N GLU A 118 2.88 9.31 7.14
CA GLU A 118 3.01 8.73 5.80
C GLU A 118 4.46 8.64 5.30
N LEU A 119 5.17 9.76 5.09
CA LEU A 119 6.46 9.76 4.39
C LEU A 119 7.56 9.01 5.15
N VAL A 120 7.73 9.32 6.45
CA VAL A 120 8.73 8.64 7.29
C VAL A 120 8.41 7.17 7.47
N PRO A 121 7.18 6.77 7.84
CA PRO A 121 6.78 5.38 7.94
C PRO A 121 6.99 4.58 6.65
N LYS A 122 6.62 5.12 5.50
CA LYS A 122 6.82 4.45 4.20
C LYS A 122 8.30 4.23 3.89
N ARG A 123 9.17 5.21 4.17
CA ARG A 123 10.62 5.03 3.99
C ARG A 123 11.22 3.95 4.90
N VAL A 124 10.78 3.89 6.15
CA VAL A 124 11.20 2.83 7.08
C VAL A 124 10.77 1.46 6.57
N ALA A 125 9.52 1.35 6.08
CA ALA A 125 8.98 0.11 5.54
C ALA A 125 9.71 -0.38 4.27
N MET A 126 10.13 0.52 3.40
CA MET A 126 10.93 0.16 2.21
C MET A 126 12.26 -0.51 2.57
N ASN A 127 12.88 -0.11 3.67
CA ASN A 127 14.17 -0.67 4.09
C ASN A 127 14.04 -1.96 4.91
N HIS A 128 12.90 -2.22 5.55
CA HIS A 128 12.67 -3.34 6.46
C HIS A 128 11.34 -4.04 6.18
N ALA A 129 11.01 -4.25 4.89
CA ALA A 129 9.70 -4.68 4.46
C ALA A 129 9.26 -6.01 5.09
N GLU A 130 10.12 -7.04 5.07
CA GLU A 130 9.78 -8.36 5.62
C GLU A 130 9.54 -8.33 7.14
N GLY A 131 10.41 -7.62 7.89
CA GLY A 131 10.27 -7.50 9.35
C GLY A 131 9.00 -6.76 9.76
N ILE A 132 8.64 -5.71 9.03
CA ILE A 132 7.40 -4.95 9.29
C ILE A 132 6.19 -5.78 8.86
N ALA A 133 6.23 -6.44 7.69
CA ALA A 133 5.15 -7.30 7.22
C ALA A 133 4.82 -8.39 8.25
N THR A 134 5.83 -9.06 8.81
CA THR A 134 5.63 -10.08 9.86
C THR A 134 5.09 -9.48 11.15
N PHE A 135 5.57 -8.30 11.56
CA PHE A 135 5.09 -7.62 12.76
C PHE A 135 3.61 -7.23 12.67
N VAL A 136 3.19 -6.68 11.52
CA VAL A 136 1.80 -6.22 11.32
C VAL A 136 0.85 -7.32 10.86
N ALA A 137 1.35 -8.49 10.48
CA ALA A 137 0.56 -9.56 9.88
C ALA A 137 -0.65 -9.98 10.71
N ARG A 138 -0.44 -10.24 11.99
CA ARG A 138 -1.52 -10.69 12.90
C ARG A 138 -2.61 -9.63 13.09
N PRO A 139 -2.30 -8.38 13.51
CA PRO A 139 -3.32 -7.34 13.65
C PRO A 139 -4.02 -7.03 12.32
N MET A 140 -3.29 -7.02 11.19
CA MET A 140 -3.88 -6.80 9.87
C MET A 140 -4.80 -7.94 9.43
N THR A 141 -4.46 -9.19 9.75
CA THR A 141 -5.35 -10.34 9.48
C THR A 141 -6.67 -10.22 10.25
N ILE A 142 -6.62 -9.80 11.52
CA ILE A 142 -7.84 -9.58 12.32
C ILE A 142 -8.66 -8.44 11.72
N LEU A 143 -8.00 -7.31 11.44
CA LEU A 143 -8.66 -6.15 10.83
C LEU A 143 -9.29 -6.49 9.47
N SER A 144 -8.59 -7.22 8.62
CA SER A 144 -9.10 -7.67 7.32
C SER A 144 -10.36 -8.54 7.44
N LYS A 145 -10.45 -9.37 8.49
CA LYS A 145 -11.66 -10.16 8.77
C LYS A 145 -12.84 -9.27 9.20
N VAL A 146 -12.58 -8.30 10.07
CA VAL A 146 -13.60 -7.34 10.54
C VAL A 146 -14.09 -6.46 9.40
N MET A 147 -13.16 -6.00 8.55
CA MET A 147 -13.46 -5.13 7.40
C MET A 147 -14.00 -5.90 6.18
N ALA A 148 -14.01 -7.24 6.20
CA ALA A 148 -14.43 -8.06 5.08
C ALA A 148 -15.79 -7.66 4.45
N PRO A 149 -16.87 -7.37 5.22
CA PRO A 149 -18.14 -6.96 4.64
C PRO A 149 -18.05 -5.62 3.89
N PHE A 150 -17.26 -4.65 4.43
CA PHE A 150 -17.04 -3.37 3.76
C PHE A 150 -16.21 -3.53 2.49
N VAL A 151 -15.13 -4.31 2.55
CA VAL A 151 -14.29 -4.62 1.39
C VAL A 151 -15.11 -5.31 0.30
N TRP A 152 -15.99 -6.24 0.66
CA TRP A 152 -16.88 -6.90 -0.29
C TRP A 152 -17.79 -5.90 -1.03
N VAL A 153 -18.44 -5.00 -0.28
CA VAL A 153 -19.29 -3.95 -0.89
C VAL A 153 -18.47 -3.07 -1.85
N LEU A 154 -17.27 -2.62 -1.43
CA LEU A 154 -16.39 -1.82 -2.29
C LEU A 154 -15.98 -2.58 -3.54
N SER A 155 -15.60 -3.85 -3.43
CA SER A 155 -15.24 -4.68 -4.59
C SER A 155 -16.40 -4.79 -5.58
N VAL A 156 -17.61 -5.08 -5.10
CA VAL A 156 -18.79 -5.16 -5.98
C VAL A 156 -19.06 -3.85 -6.71
N VAL A 157 -18.95 -2.71 -6.00
CA VAL A 157 -19.13 -1.38 -6.62
C VAL A 157 -18.00 -1.09 -7.63
N THR A 158 -16.75 -1.41 -7.28
CA THR A 158 -15.60 -1.23 -8.18
C THR A 158 -15.76 -2.07 -9.44
N ASP A 159 -16.11 -3.36 -9.31
CA ASP A 159 -16.33 -4.25 -10.45
C ASP A 159 -17.47 -3.76 -11.35
N LEU A 160 -18.53 -3.22 -10.73
CA LEU A 160 -19.63 -2.61 -11.51
C LEU A 160 -19.14 -1.40 -12.30
N VAL A 161 -18.35 -0.52 -11.67
CA VAL A 161 -17.78 0.66 -12.35
C VAL A 161 -16.83 0.25 -13.48
N LEU A 162 -15.93 -0.70 -13.24
CA LEU A 162 -15.00 -1.22 -14.25
C LEU A 162 -15.75 -1.84 -15.44
N ARG A 163 -16.83 -2.57 -15.18
CA ARG A 163 -17.69 -3.14 -16.22
C ARG A 163 -18.39 -2.06 -17.06
N VAL A 164 -18.86 -0.97 -16.41
CA VAL A 164 -19.45 0.18 -17.13
C VAL A 164 -18.39 0.88 -17.98
N LEU A 165 -17.17 1.01 -17.48
CA LEU A 165 -16.04 1.61 -18.20
C LEU A 165 -15.44 0.68 -19.28
N ARG A 166 -15.93 -0.56 -19.39
CA ARG A 166 -15.42 -1.60 -20.32
C ARG A 166 -13.91 -1.85 -20.15
N VAL A 167 -13.42 -1.77 -18.92
CA VAL A 167 -12.05 -2.16 -18.60
C VAL A 167 -12.05 -3.67 -18.42
N ASP A 168 -11.53 -4.39 -19.42
CA ASP A 168 -11.28 -5.82 -19.28
C ASP A 168 -10.13 -6.01 -18.28
N SER A 169 -10.42 -6.69 -17.19
CA SER A 169 -9.37 -7.21 -16.32
C SER A 169 -8.66 -8.32 -17.11
N LYS A 170 -7.61 -7.94 -17.85
CA LYS A 170 -6.71 -8.98 -18.37
C LYS A 170 -6.13 -9.67 -17.13
N ASP A 171 -6.41 -10.95 -17.00
CA ASP A 171 -5.66 -11.81 -16.10
C ASP A 171 -4.18 -11.54 -16.34
N ASP A 172 -3.42 -11.32 -15.24
CA ASP A 172 -1.96 -11.23 -15.22
C ASP A 172 -1.35 -12.60 -15.60
N GLN A 173 -1.70 -13.11 -16.76
CA GLN A 173 -1.02 -14.26 -17.33
C GLN A 173 0.33 -13.77 -17.83
N LEU A 174 1.37 -14.30 -17.22
CA LEU A 174 2.75 -14.06 -17.66
C LEU A 174 2.82 -14.35 -19.17
N THR A 175 3.12 -13.33 -19.94
CA THR A 175 3.35 -13.45 -21.38
C THR A 175 4.79 -13.92 -21.63
N GLU A 176 5.07 -14.48 -22.80
CA GLU A 176 6.43 -14.83 -23.20
C GLU A 176 7.36 -13.60 -23.18
N GLU A 177 6.81 -12.42 -23.47
CA GLU A 177 7.52 -11.15 -23.41
C GLU A 177 7.95 -10.82 -21.98
N ASP A 178 7.09 -11.09 -20.97
CA ASP A 178 7.41 -10.89 -19.56
C ASP A 178 8.53 -11.84 -19.10
N ILE A 179 8.47 -13.12 -19.51
CA ILE A 179 9.50 -14.11 -19.21
C ILE A 179 10.83 -13.71 -19.84
N SER A 180 10.81 -13.27 -21.10
CA SER A 180 11.99 -12.78 -21.81
C SER A 180 12.59 -11.53 -21.16
N GLY A 181 11.73 -10.63 -20.66
CA GLY A 181 12.13 -9.43 -19.89
C GLY A 181 12.87 -9.80 -18.60
N ILE A 182 12.33 -10.73 -17.82
CA ILE A 182 12.92 -11.21 -16.56
C ILE A 182 14.28 -11.89 -16.81
N LEU A 183 14.39 -12.68 -17.87
CA LEU A 183 15.65 -13.34 -18.26
C LEU A 183 16.73 -12.31 -18.64
N LYS A 184 16.36 -11.28 -19.38
CA LYS A 184 17.26 -10.20 -19.79
C LYS A 184 17.74 -9.38 -18.59
N GLU A 185 16.84 -9.10 -17.63
CA GLU A 185 17.18 -8.41 -16.39
C GLU A 185 18.12 -9.26 -15.52
N GLY A 186 17.86 -10.56 -15.40
CA GLY A 186 18.72 -11.50 -14.70
C GLY A 186 20.12 -11.64 -15.32
N ALA A 187 20.22 -11.59 -16.65
CA ALA A 187 21.50 -11.62 -17.38
C ALA A 187 22.28 -10.32 -17.15
N THR A 188 21.60 -9.14 -17.15
CA THR A 188 22.23 -7.84 -16.85
C THR A 188 22.68 -7.72 -15.39
N ALA A 189 21.96 -8.38 -14.47
CA ALA A 189 22.32 -8.46 -13.06
C ALA A 189 23.45 -9.46 -12.76
N GLY A 190 23.95 -10.18 -13.78
CA GLY A 190 25.02 -11.20 -13.65
C GLY A 190 24.57 -12.49 -12.96
N LEU A 191 23.26 -12.77 -12.92
CA LEU A 191 22.69 -13.99 -12.32
C LEU A 191 22.78 -15.20 -13.28
N PHE A 192 22.91 -14.93 -14.59
CA PHE A 192 23.04 -15.93 -15.65
C PHE A 192 24.27 -15.65 -16.49
N GLU A 193 24.98 -16.72 -16.92
CA GLU A 193 26.00 -16.61 -17.95
C GLU A 193 25.34 -16.39 -19.33
N LYS A 194 26.05 -15.69 -20.24
CA LYS A 194 25.54 -15.45 -21.60
C LYS A 194 25.04 -16.71 -22.29
N THR A 195 25.75 -17.82 -22.07
CA THR A 195 25.42 -19.13 -22.66
C THR A 195 24.11 -19.70 -22.14
N GLU A 196 23.82 -19.51 -20.84
CA GLU A 196 22.58 -19.94 -20.21
C GLU A 196 21.38 -19.11 -20.71
N HIS A 197 21.57 -17.80 -20.82
CA HIS A 197 20.56 -16.89 -21.41
C HIS A 197 20.22 -17.31 -22.84
N ASP A 198 21.23 -17.61 -23.69
CA ASP A 198 21.02 -17.97 -25.08
C ASP A 198 20.30 -19.32 -25.21
N ILE A 199 20.58 -20.28 -24.31
CA ILE A 199 19.89 -21.59 -24.29
C ILE A 199 18.41 -21.41 -23.96
N VAL A 200 18.08 -20.63 -22.90
CA VAL A 200 16.69 -20.42 -22.48
C VAL A 200 15.90 -19.65 -23.54
N THR A 201 16.51 -18.62 -24.12
CA THR A 201 15.87 -17.83 -25.19
C THR A 201 15.57 -18.69 -26.42
N ARG A 202 16.51 -19.57 -26.82
CA ARG A 202 16.28 -20.52 -27.93
C ARG A 202 15.22 -21.56 -27.58
N ALA A 203 15.16 -22.01 -26.33
CA ALA A 203 14.14 -22.97 -25.90
C ALA A 203 12.72 -22.35 -25.94
N LEU A 204 12.57 -21.10 -25.58
CA LEU A 204 11.28 -20.37 -25.67
C LEU A 204 10.88 -20.14 -27.14
N SER A 205 11.83 -19.84 -28.03
CA SER A 205 11.55 -19.62 -29.46
C SER A 205 11.30 -20.91 -30.27
N LEU A 206 11.42 -22.11 -29.64
CA LEU A 206 11.17 -23.39 -30.33
C LEU A 206 9.69 -23.58 -30.72
N ASP A 207 8.75 -23.03 -29.92
CA ASP A 207 7.31 -23.17 -30.15
C ASP A 207 6.84 -22.31 -31.34
N ASP A 208 7.56 -21.22 -31.63
CA ASP A 208 7.27 -20.33 -32.77
C ASP A 208 7.86 -20.82 -34.11
N GLN A 209 8.70 -21.86 -34.10
CA GLN A 209 9.35 -22.36 -35.31
C GLN A 209 8.40 -23.29 -36.08
N SER A 210 7.86 -22.79 -37.16
CA SER A 210 7.14 -23.64 -38.13
C SER A 210 8.08 -24.70 -38.72
N ALA A 211 7.56 -25.94 -38.88
CA ALA A 211 8.29 -27.05 -39.53
C ALA A 211 8.82 -26.68 -40.94
N LEU A 212 8.17 -25.74 -41.61
CA LEU A 212 8.58 -25.17 -42.90
C LEU A 212 9.91 -24.39 -42.85
N THR A 213 10.27 -23.83 -41.68
CA THR A 213 11.52 -23.05 -41.50
C THR A 213 12.75 -23.97 -41.29
N ILE A 214 12.51 -25.21 -40.88
CA ILE A 214 13.57 -26.22 -40.58
C ILE A 214 13.80 -27.18 -41.76
N MET A 215 12.84 -27.25 -42.71
CA MET A 215 12.99 -28.10 -43.89
C MET A 215 13.94 -27.46 -44.90
N THR A 216 15.10 -28.08 -45.11
CA THR A 216 15.94 -27.82 -46.30
C THR A 216 15.26 -28.39 -47.54
N PRO A 217 15.20 -27.63 -48.66
CA PRO A 217 14.63 -28.11 -49.89
C PRO A 217 15.41 -29.28 -50.53
#